data_51872eb81cdbc1c18498f2a48afc8b05
#
_entry.id   51872eb81cdbc1c18498f2a48afc8b05
#
_cell.length_a   1.000
_cell.length_b   1.000
_cell.length_c   1.000
_cell.angle_alpha   90.00
_cell.angle_beta   90.00
_cell.angle_gamma   90.00
#
_symmetry.space_group_name_H-M   'P 1'
#
loop_
_entity.id
_entity.type
_entity.pdbx_description
1 polymer ?
#
loop_
_entity_poly.entity_id
_entity_poly.type
_entity_poly.pdbx_seq_one_letter_code
_entity_poly.pdbx_strand_id
1 'polypeptide(L)'
;MLTCASWPLILSDMAKRLLSRSCPACGLPMQTAAMGCAACGVKIEGQFTQTFFDQLSAEDQEFLERYLLAGFSIKELELNGPLGYAAIRSRLDRLIANYKALKKMDAQKKSILEQLRKDEISVAEAKRKLERLSGD
;
A
#
# COMPACT_ATOMS: atom_id res chain seq x y z
N MET A 1 6.62 32.77 43.89
CA MET A 1 5.76 31.58 43.86
C MET A 1 5.05 31.57 42.48
N LEU A 2 5.63 30.95 41.51
CA LEU A 2 5.02 30.84 40.19
C LEU A 2 4.42 29.43 40.07
N THR A 3 3.11 29.40 40.13
CA THR A 3 2.29 28.21 39.94
C THR A 3 2.47 27.72 38.50
N CYS A 4 2.99 26.53 38.34
CA CYS A 4 3.00 25.81 37.08
C CYS A 4 1.56 25.58 36.61
N ALA A 5 1.12 26.42 35.70
CA ALA A 5 -0.15 26.24 35.03
C ALA A 5 -0.15 24.92 34.26
N SER A 6 -1.07 24.06 34.63
CA SER A 6 -1.41 22.81 34.01
C SER A 6 -1.60 23.00 32.51
N TRP A 7 -0.67 22.48 31.73
CA TRP A 7 -0.86 22.32 30.28
C TRP A 7 -1.95 21.25 30.10
N PRO A 8 -3.10 21.58 29.53
CA PRO A 8 -4.13 20.57 29.33
C PRO A 8 -3.61 19.50 28.36
N LEU A 9 -3.84 18.28 28.75
CA LEU A 9 -3.67 17.04 28.00
C LEU A 9 -4.45 17.08 26.65
N ILE A 10 -3.95 17.81 25.66
CA ILE A 10 -4.47 17.78 24.28
C ILE A 10 -3.69 16.74 23.44
N LEU A 11 -3.00 15.82 24.09
CA LEU A 11 -2.16 14.81 23.40
C LEU A 11 -2.83 13.44 23.24
N SER A 12 -4.09 13.27 23.62
CA SER A 12 -4.71 11.94 23.56
C SER A 12 -5.62 11.70 22.37
N ASP A 13 -5.73 12.60 21.42
CA ASP A 13 -6.56 12.39 20.23
C ASP A 13 -5.86 12.77 18.91
N MET A 14 -4.58 12.50 18.82
CA MET A 14 -3.98 12.25 17.53
C MET A 14 -4.33 10.80 17.14
N ALA A 15 -5.61 10.55 16.89
CA ALA A 15 -6.03 9.39 16.16
C ALA A 15 -5.07 9.26 14.98
N LYS A 16 -4.30 8.17 14.95
CA LYS A 16 -3.35 7.86 13.85
C LYS A 16 -4.17 7.84 12.56
N ARG A 17 -4.27 8.99 11.91
CA ARG A 17 -4.98 9.10 10.65
C ARG A 17 -4.19 8.28 9.65
N LEU A 18 -4.84 7.28 9.10
CA LEU A 18 -4.30 6.58 7.94
C LEU A 18 -4.03 7.63 6.86
N LEU A 19 -2.77 7.76 6.46
CA LEU A 19 -2.40 8.65 5.38
C LEU A 19 -3.15 8.22 4.13
N SER A 20 -3.83 9.18 3.49
CA SER A 20 -4.37 8.96 2.16
C SER A 20 -3.22 8.57 1.24
N ARG A 21 -3.38 7.48 0.53
CA ARG A 21 -2.39 7.04 -0.46
C ARG A 21 -2.59 7.69 -1.81
N SER A 22 -3.65 8.46 -1.96
CA SER A 22 -3.92 9.26 -3.15
C SER A 22 -3.57 10.71 -2.89
N CYS A 23 -2.88 11.34 -3.82
CA CYS A 23 -2.54 12.74 -3.75
C CYS A 23 -3.82 13.59 -3.76
N PRO A 24 -4.03 14.48 -2.78
CA PRO A 24 -5.23 15.31 -2.75
C PRO A 24 -5.30 16.35 -3.87
N ALA A 25 -4.18 16.61 -4.55
CA ALA A 25 -4.12 17.59 -5.63
C ALA A 25 -4.36 16.97 -7.01
N CYS A 26 -3.81 15.79 -7.30
CA CYS A 26 -3.89 15.18 -8.64
C CYS A 26 -4.50 13.77 -8.66
N GLY A 27 -4.83 13.19 -7.49
CA GLY A 27 -5.43 11.87 -7.38
C GLY A 27 -4.47 10.69 -7.64
N LEU A 28 -3.25 10.95 -8.05
CA LEU A 28 -2.28 9.88 -8.31
C LEU A 28 -1.78 9.21 -7.01
N PRO A 29 -1.35 7.95 -7.07
CA PRO A 29 -0.80 7.25 -5.92
C PRO A 29 0.43 7.97 -5.37
N MET A 30 0.46 8.18 -4.04
CA MET A 30 1.63 8.71 -3.35
C MET A 30 2.59 7.59 -2.98
N GLN A 31 3.88 7.88 -3.03
CA GLN A 31 4.95 6.97 -2.64
C GLN A 31 5.59 7.42 -1.33
N THR A 32 6.08 6.47 -0.55
CA THR A 32 6.88 6.78 0.64
C THR A 32 8.23 7.33 0.22
N ALA A 33 8.53 8.57 0.60
CA ALA A 33 9.80 9.24 0.31
C ALA A 33 10.71 9.32 1.54
N ALA A 34 10.18 9.19 2.74
CA ALA A 34 10.96 9.26 3.97
C ALA A 34 10.35 8.38 5.07
N MET A 35 11.20 7.78 5.89
CA MET A 35 10.83 7.07 7.10
C MET A 35 11.66 7.57 8.28
N GLY A 36 11.04 7.76 9.44
CA GLY A 36 11.68 8.21 10.66
C GLY A 36 11.50 7.21 11.81
N CYS A 37 12.55 7.01 12.59
CA CYS A 37 12.48 6.25 13.82
C CYS A 37 12.08 7.16 14.99
N ALA A 38 10.95 6.87 15.63
CA ALA A 38 10.51 7.65 16.78
C ALA A 38 11.40 7.49 18.02
N ALA A 39 12.12 6.36 18.13
CA ALA A 39 12.95 6.07 19.30
C ALA A 39 14.33 6.73 19.23
N CYS A 40 15.00 6.73 18.07
CA CYS A 40 16.36 7.26 17.93
C CYS A 40 16.46 8.50 17.03
N GLY A 41 15.37 8.95 16.42
CA GLY A 41 15.34 10.14 15.57
C GLY A 41 15.99 9.98 14.20
N VAL A 42 16.51 8.79 13.86
CA VAL A 42 17.08 8.54 12.53
C VAL A 42 16.01 8.72 11.47
N LYS A 43 16.35 9.45 10.41
CA LYS A 43 15.48 9.66 9.25
C LYS A 43 16.18 9.13 8.00
N ILE A 44 15.47 8.34 7.22
CA ILE A 44 15.94 7.79 5.94
C ILE A 44 15.05 8.36 4.84
N GLU A 45 15.66 8.98 3.86
CA GLU A 45 14.98 9.57 2.70
C GLU A 45 15.46 8.88 1.42
N GLY A 46 14.54 8.66 0.48
CA GLY A 46 14.86 8.00 -0.78
C GLY A 46 13.63 7.47 -1.52
N GLN A 47 13.89 6.72 -2.57
CA GLN A 47 12.84 5.99 -3.29
C GLN A 47 12.69 4.59 -2.72
N PHE A 48 11.52 4.29 -2.17
CA PHE A 48 11.23 2.99 -1.59
C PHE A 48 10.27 2.21 -2.50
N THR A 49 10.56 0.92 -2.67
CA THR A 49 9.63 0.02 -3.38
C THR A 49 8.42 -0.23 -2.49
N GLN A 50 7.24 0.05 -3.02
CA GLN A 50 5.99 -0.26 -2.34
C GLN A 50 5.62 -1.72 -2.54
N THR A 51 5.13 -2.35 -1.48
CA THR A 51 4.51 -3.67 -1.56
C THR A 51 3.07 -3.55 -2.06
N PHE A 52 2.45 -4.67 -2.44
CA PHE A 52 1.04 -4.70 -2.76
C PHE A 52 0.16 -4.15 -1.62
N PHE A 53 0.49 -4.50 -0.38
CA PHE A 53 -0.26 -4.05 0.80
C PHE A 53 -0.16 -2.54 1.01
N ASP A 54 0.97 -1.95 0.65
CA ASP A 54 1.16 -0.49 0.69
C ASP A 54 0.31 0.25 -0.35
N GLN A 55 -0.12 -0.42 -1.40
CA GLN A 55 -0.93 0.15 -2.47
C GLN A 55 -2.44 -0.01 -2.26
N LEU A 56 -2.84 -0.79 -1.25
CA LEU A 56 -4.24 -0.98 -0.91
C LEU A 56 -4.87 0.29 -0.35
N SER A 57 -6.15 0.50 -0.64
CA SER A 57 -6.95 1.52 0.04
C SER A 57 -7.05 1.22 1.54
N ALA A 58 -7.29 2.26 2.35
CA ALA A 58 -7.50 2.07 3.79
C ALA A 58 -8.63 1.07 4.09
N GLU A 59 -9.71 1.12 3.30
CA GLU A 59 -10.83 0.19 3.43
C GLU A 59 -10.46 -1.26 3.13
N ASP A 60 -9.59 -1.49 2.12
CA ASP A 60 -9.14 -2.83 1.77
C ASP A 60 -8.12 -3.37 2.78
N GLN A 61 -7.29 -2.50 3.36
CA GLN A 61 -6.41 -2.86 4.46
C GLN A 61 -7.21 -3.29 5.69
N GLU A 62 -8.20 -2.50 6.11
CA GLU A 62 -9.08 -2.83 7.22
C GLU A 62 -9.90 -4.12 6.97
N PHE A 63 -10.37 -4.31 5.75
CA PHE A 63 -11.06 -5.54 5.36
C PHE A 63 -10.16 -6.77 5.49
N LEU A 64 -8.92 -6.69 5.01
CA LEU A 64 -7.95 -7.78 5.12
C LEU A 64 -7.53 -8.04 6.57
N GLU A 65 -7.41 -7.00 7.40
CA GLU A 65 -7.15 -7.13 8.83
C GLU A 65 -8.28 -7.91 9.53
N ARG A 66 -9.53 -7.53 9.26
CA ARG A 66 -10.69 -8.28 9.79
C ARG A 66 -10.74 -9.72 9.30
N TYR A 67 -10.41 -9.96 8.05
CA TYR A 67 -10.35 -11.31 7.48
C TYR A 67 -9.24 -12.17 8.14
N LEU A 68 -8.09 -11.56 8.43
CA LEU A 68 -7.01 -12.17 9.19
C LEU A 68 -7.48 -12.55 10.62
N LEU A 69 -8.11 -11.60 11.32
CA LEU A 69 -8.65 -11.80 12.66
C LEU A 69 -9.76 -12.89 12.71
N ALA A 70 -10.52 -13.03 11.63
CA ALA A 70 -11.49 -14.11 11.46
C ALA A 70 -10.85 -15.47 11.09
N GLY A 71 -9.52 -15.60 11.21
CA GLY A 71 -8.80 -16.84 10.90
C GLY A 71 -8.89 -17.25 9.43
N PHE A 72 -9.00 -16.29 8.50
CA PHE A 72 -9.21 -16.52 7.08
C PHE A 72 -10.52 -17.24 6.74
N SER A 73 -11.51 -17.17 7.63
CA SER A 73 -12.82 -17.76 7.44
C SER A 73 -13.82 -16.72 6.96
N ILE A 74 -14.38 -16.93 5.76
CA ILE A 74 -15.44 -16.06 5.24
C ILE A 74 -16.68 -16.13 6.13
N LYS A 75 -16.99 -17.30 6.64
CA LYS A 75 -18.14 -17.52 7.52
C LYS A 75 -18.01 -16.73 8.83
N GLU A 76 -16.84 -16.76 9.45
CA GLU A 76 -16.57 -15.99 10.67
C GLU A 76 -16.60 -14.48 10.41
N LEU A 77 -16.08 -14.06 9.26
CA LEU A 77 -16.12 -12.66 8.86
C LEU A 77 -17.56 -12.16 8.60
N GLU A 78 -18.42 -13.00 8.03
CA GLU A 78 -19.84 -12.73 7.83
C GLU A 78 -20.58 -12.61 9.15
N LEU A 79 -20.34 -13.54 10.09
CA LEU A 79 -20.98 -13.54 11.41
C LEU A 79 -20.62 -12.30 12.25
N ASN A 80 -19.41 -11.80 12.10
CA ASN A 80 -18.87 -10.69 12.90
C ASN A 80 -18.84 -9.33 12.15
N GLY A 81 -19.46 -9.24 10.98
CA GLY A 81 -19.39 -8.03 10.16
C GLY A 81 -20.67 -7.69 9.41
N PRO A 82 -20.72 -6.52 8.78
CA PRO A 82 -21.91 -6.04 8.08
C PRO A 82 -22.04 -6.62 6.65
N LEU A 83 -21.05 -7.36 6.16
CA LEU A 83 -21.00 -7.88 4.79
C LEU A 83 -21.46 -9.34 4.75
N GLY A 84 -22.36 -9.65 3.80
CA GLY A 84 -22.76 -11.03 3.53
C GLY A 84 -21.68 -11.80 2.73
N TYR A 85 -21.79 -13.14 2.75
CA TYR A 85 -20.85 -14.07 2.12
C TYR A 85 -20.48 -13.70 0.67
N ALA A 86 -21.48 -13.41 -0.17
CA ALA A 86 -21.24 -13.07 -1.58
C ALA A 86 -20.39 -11.80 -1.76
N ALA A 87 -20.66 -10.78 -0.95
CA ALA A 87 -19.91 -9.51 -0.98
C ALA A 87 -18.46 -9.71 -0.52
N ILE A 88 -18.25 -10.47 0.56
CA ILE A 88 -16.93 -10.82 1.06
C ILE A 88 -16.15 -11.59 -0.02
N ARG A 89 -16.77 -12.60 -0.61
CA ARG A 89 -16.16 -13.42 -1.67
C ARG A 89 -15.75 -12.59 -2.87
N SER A 90 -16.66 -11.75 -3.38
CA SER A 90 -16.40 -10.86 -4.51
C SER A 90 -15.24 -9.89 -4.23
N ARG A 91 -15.19 -9.34 -3.01
CA ARG A 91 -14.09 -8.44 -2.61
C ARG A 91 -12.75 -9.16 -2.56
N LEU A 92 -12.70 -10.37 -2.00
CA LEU A 92 -11.49 -11.20 -1.98
C LEU A 92 -11.03 -11.56 -3.39
N ASP A 93 -11.94 -11.97 -4.27
CA ASP A 93 -11.60 -12.33 -5.65
C ASP A 93 -11.02 -11.13 -6.42
N ARG A 94 -11.56 -9.93 -6.23
CA ARG A 94 -11.03 -8.68 -6.78
C ARG A 94 -9.62 -8.39 -6.26
N LEU A 95 -9.38 -8.50 -4.96
CA LEU A 95 -8.06 -8.28 -4.36
C LEU A 95 -7.03 -9.29 -4.87
N ILE A 96 -7.42 -10.56 -4.99
CA ILE A 96 -6.57 -11.62 -5.53
C ILE A 96 -6.23 -11.33 -7.01
N ALA A 97 -7.20 -10.91 -7.81
CA ALA A 97 -6.98 -10.57 -9.21
C ALA A 97 -6.00 -9.39 -9.36
N ASN A 98 -6.19 -8.34 -8.56
CA ASN A 98 -5.28 -7.19 -8.54
C ASN A 98 -3.86 -7.59 -8.12
N TYR A 99 -3.73 -8.42 -7.10
CA TYR A 99 -2.41 -8.91 -6.67
C TYR A 99 -1.71 -9.72 -7.76
N LYS A 100 -2.44 -10.61 -8.43
CA LYS A 100 -1.90 -11.41 -9.55
C LYS A 100 -1.46 -10.52 -10.70
N ALA A 101 -2.23 -9.48 -11.04
CA ALA A 101 -1.88 -8.52 -12.08
C ALA A 101 -0.59 -7.77 -11.75
N LEU A 102 -0.45 -7.26 -10.51
CA LEU A 102 0.77 -6.59 -10.05
C LEU A 102 1.99 -7.52 -10.10
N LYS A 103 1.86 -8.76 -9.65
CA LYS A 103 2.95 -9.75 -9.72
C LYS A 103 3.38 -10.04 -11.15
N LYS A 104 2.42 -10.12 -12.08
CA LYS A 104 2.72 -10.31 -13.51
C LYS A 104 3.48 -9.10 -14.07
N MET A 105 3.06 -7.87 -13.74
CA MET A 105 3.77 -6.66 -14.15
C MET A 105 5.19 -6.60 -13.59
N ASP A 106 5.39 -6.94 -12.33
CA ASP A 106 6.71 -6.99 -11.70
C ASP A 106 7.63 -8.00 -12.39
N ALA A 107 7.10 -9.18 -12.73
CA ALA A 107 7.85 -10.20 -13.48
C ALA A 107 8.24 -9.71 -14.88
N GLN A 108 7.34 -9.01 -15.57
CA GLN A 108 7.62 -8.43 -16.88
C GLN A 108 8.68 -7.32 -16.79
N LYS A 109 8.60 -6.42 -15.81
CA LYS A 109 9.62 -5.39 -15.55
C LYS A 109 10.99 -6.01 -15.31
N LYS A 110 11.06 -7.03 -14.45
CA LYS A 110 12.31 -7.77 -14.18
C LYS A 110 12.87 -8.41 -15.44
N SER A 111 12.03 -9.02 -16.26
CA SER A 111 12.46 -9.63 -17.54
C SER A 111 13.06 -8.60 -18.51
N ILE A 112 12.42 -7.42 -18.63
CA ILE A 112 12.95 -6.34 -19.50
C ILE A 112 14.31 -5.85 -19.01
N LEU A 113 14.44 -5.65 -17.68
CA LEU A 113 15.71 -5.22 -17.10
C LEU A 113 16.81 -6.28 -17.25
N GLU A 114 16.47 -7.56 -17.17
CA GLU A 114 17.42 -8.65 -17.39
C GLU A 114 17.86 -8.74 -18.85
N GLN A 115 16.96 -8.53 -19.82
CA GLN A 115 17.30 -8.44 -21.26
C GLN A 115 18.23 -7.25 -21.52
N LEU A 116 17.99 -6.10 -20.87
CA LEU A 116 18.87 -4.95 -20.97
C LEU A 116 20.26 -5.24 -20.37
N ARG A 117 20.32 -5.91 -19.22
CA ARG A 117 21.57 -6.29 -18.55
C ARG A 117 22.41 -7.25 -19.40
N LYS A 118 21.76 -8.09 -20.21
CA LYS A 118 22.42 -9.03 -21.13
C LYS A 118 22.74 -8.44 -22.50
N ASP A 119 22.49 -7.13 -22.69
CA ASP A 119 22.64 -6.43 -23.97
C ASP A 119 21.77 -7.03 -25.11
N GLU A 120 20.69 -7.77 -24.77
CA GLU A 120 19.74 -8.32 -25.73
C GLU A 120 18.83 -7.25 -26.34
N ILE A 121 18.60 -6.15 -25.62
CA ILE A 121 17.81 -5.00 -26.05
C ILE A 121 18.54 -3.69 -25.72
N SER A 122 18.26 -2.65 -26.51
CA SER A 122 18.82 -1.31 -26.26
C SER A 122 18.09 -0.60 -25.12
N VAL A 123 18.75 0.41 -24.52
CA VAL A 123 18.15 1.27 -23.49
C VAL A 123 16.85 1.94 -24.00
N ALA A 124 16.83 2.40 -25.25
CA ALA A 124 15.65 3.03 -25.86
C ALA A 124 14.48 2.05 -26.00
N GLU A 125 14.77 0.79 -26.31
CA GLU A 125 13.76 -0.27 -26.40
C GLU A 125 13.25 -0.68 -25.04
N ALA A 126 14.13 -0.86 -24.06
CA ALA A 126 13.76 -1.15 -22.67
C ALA A 126 12.84 -0.05 -22.11
N LYS A 127 13.17 1.22 -22.32
CA LYS A 127 12.36 2.36 -21.91
C LYS A 127 10.95 2.28 -22.52
N ARG A 128 10.83 2.07 -23.82
CA ARG A 128 9.52 1.93 -24.50
C ARG A 128 8.69 0.77 -23.96
N LYS A 129 9.34 -0.38 -23.69
CA LYS A 129 8.65 -1.54 -23.10
C LYS A 129 8.16 -1.26 -21.69
N LEU A 130 8.94 -0.58 -20.84
CA LEU A 130 8.56 -0.20 -19.49
C LEU A 130 7.44 0.84 -19.47
N GLU A 131 7.48 1.83 -20.37
CA GLU A 131 6.43 2.84 -20.50
C GLU A 131 5.07 2.21 -20.89
N ARG A 132 5.07 1.22 -21.78
CA ARG A 132 3.85 0.47 -22.11
C ARG A 132 3.26 -0.30 -20.93
N LEU A 133 4.09 -0.82 -20.03
CA LEU A 133 3.62 -1.51 -18.83
C LEU A 133 3.08 -0.55 -17.75
N SER A 134 3.45 0.72 -17.82
CA SER A 134 3.05 1.74 -16.84
C SER A 134 1.86 2.57 -17.31
N GLY A 135 1.47 2.45 -18.56
CA GLY A 135 0.50 3.32 -19.23
C GLY A 135 -0.91 2.76 -19.37
N ASP A 136 -1.21 1.61 -18.73
CA ASP A 136 -2.57 1.05 -18.66
C ASP A 136 -3.15 1.18 -17.25
#